data_82e755d19fa12b01279b243e5e75c873
#
_entry.id   82e755d19fa12b01279b243e5e75c873
#
_cell.length_a   1.000
_cell.length_b   1.000
_cell.length_c   1.000
_cell.angle_alpha   90.00
_cell.angle_beta   90.00
_cell.angle_gamma   90.00
#
_symmetry.space_group_name_H-M   'P 1'
#
loop_
_entity.id
_entity.type
_entity.pdbx_description
1 polymer ?
#
loop_
_entity_poly.entity_id
_entity_poly.type
_entity_poly.pdbx_seq_one_letter_code
_entity_poly.pdbx_strand_id
1 'polypeptide(L)'
;GVARWTNDSETLTELLIKRKPMGEYSFSLPGRKGRKNRTAIMEVRFMPITIHAPHSNAGGKEKLDVYCVQVKERADSVPSAEEPIEWRLVTSHEVTNLTQAVQCIEWYKCRWLIEELFRVTKSKGFTIENVQLEDGESTKKLIALTFLAALKCLALKRSYDTKREDVSASIIFTDVQVVVLQVLMKMIHSKSPRAKDGRNPFKE
;
A
#
# COMPACT_ATOMS: atom_id res chain seq x y z
N GLY A 1 6.41 20.45 3.08
CA GLY A 1 5.28 20.17 3.97
C GLY A 1 5.07 21.31 4.95
N VAL A 2 3.85 21.78 5.09
CA VAL A 2 3.52 22.88 6.00
C VAL A 2 3.66 22.37 7.44
N ALA A 3 4.54 22.97 8.23
CA ALA A 3 4.60 22.76 9.67
C ALA A 3 3.24 23.14 10.26
N ARG A 4 2.52 22.18 10.79
CA ARG A 4 1.24 22.43 11.44
C ARG A 4 1.46 22.60 12.92
N TRP A 5 0.86 23.64 13.46
CA TRP A 5 0.92 23.93 14.89
C TRP A 5 0.13 22.89 15.67
N THR A 6 0.74 22.35 16.70
CA THR A 6 0.13 21.43 17.64
C THR A 6 0.36 21.97 19.05
N ASN A 7 -0.60 21.76 19.95
CA ASN A 7 -0.47 22.12 21.38
C ASN A 7 0.05 23.55 21.62
N ASP A 8 -0.68 24.53 21.12
CA ASP A 8 -0.61 25.96 21.41
C ASP A 8 0.67 26.74 21.04
N SER A 9 1.83 26.12 20.81
CA SER A 9 3.06 26.86 20.46
C SER A 9 4.16 26.02 19.79
N GLU A 10 4.05 24.68 19.72
CA GLU A 10 5.09 23.82 19.18
C GLU A 10 4.67 23.16 17.86
N THR A 11 5.62 23.02 16.96
CA THR A 11 5.38 22.28 15.72
C THR A 11 5.40 20.78 16.00
N LEU A 12 4.69 19.99 15.15
CA LEU A 12 4.74 18.53 15.23
C LEU A 12 6.19 17.99 15.19
N THR A 13 7.07 18.65 14.44
CA THR A 13 8.48 18.25 14.34
C THR A 13 9.20 18.40 15.66
N GLU A 14 9.01 19.50 16.36
CA GLU A 14 9.63 19.76 17.66
C GLU A 14 9.14 18.77 18.72
N LEU A 15 7.84 18.48 18.74
CA LEU A 15 7.26 17.48 19.64
C LEU A 15 7.85 16.08 19.40
N LEU A 16 8.00 15.68 18.14
CA LEU A 16 8.54 14.37 17.77
C LEU A 16 10.04 14.24 18.11
N ILE A 17 10.83 15.30 17.95
CA ILE A 17 12.25 15.30 18.30
C ILE A 17 12.46 15.09 19.81
N LYS A 18 11.62 15.69 20.64
CA LYS A 18 11.68 15.56 22.10
C LYS A 18 11.26 14.17 22.60
N ARG A 19 10.52 13.40 21.80
CA ARG A 19 9.98 12.11 22.20
C ARG A 19 10.98 10.98 21.94
N LYS A 20 11.28 10.18 22.95
CA LYS A 20 12.09 8.97 22.77
C LYS A 20 11.30 7.93 21.98
N PRO A 21 11.99 7.06 21.21
CA PRO A 21 11.36 5.90 20.58
C PRO A 21 10.64 5.03 21.63
N MET A 22 9.47 4.54 21.31
CA MET A 22 8.64 3.71 22.17
C MET A 22 8.66 2.24 21.75
N GLY A 23 9.31 1.94 20.64
CA GLY A 23 9.53 0.61 20.12
C GLY A 23 10.20 0.62 18.78
N GLU A 24 10.49 -0.58 18.29
CA GLU A 24 11.08 -0.79 16.95
C GLU A 24 10.12 -1.63 16.10
N TYR A 25 10.18 -1.39 14.81
CA TYR A 25 9.46 -2.12 13.78
C TYR A 25 10.40 -2.35 12.60
N SER A 26 10.45 -3.55 12.08
CA SER A 26 11.29 -3.87 10.93
C SER A 26 10.46 -4.34 9.74
N PHE A 27 10.88 -3.98 8.54
CA PHE A 27 10.30 -4.51 7.32
C PHE A 27 11.33 -4.65 6.21
N SER A 28 11.07 -5.60 5.32
CA SER A 28 11.91 -5.83 4.15
C SER A 28 11.60 -4.81 3.06
N LEU A 29 12.65 -4.17 2.56
CA LEU A 29 12.60 -3.30 1.39
C LEU A 29 13.05 -4.11 0.17
N PRO A 30 12.17 -4.29 -0.84
CA PRO A 30 12.56 -4.96 -2.07
C PRO A 30 13.61 -4.15 -2.82
N GLY A 31 14.51 -4.84 -3.48
CA GLY A 31 15.50 -4.23 -4.36
C GLY A 31 14.83 -3.53 -5.54
N ARG A 32 15.45 -2.45 -5.98
CA ARG A 32 15.10 -1.72 -7.21
C ARG A 32 16.38 -1.50 -8.00
N LYS A 33 16.25 -0.99 -9.23
CA LYS A 33 17.43 -0.63 -10.04
C LYS A 33 18.35 0.30 -9.23
N GLY A 34 19.55 -0.17 -8.90
CA GLY A 34 20.54 0.55 -8.08
C GLY A 34 20.44 0.35 -6.56
N ARG A 35 19.47 -0.43 -6.05
CA ARG A 35 19.33 -0.74 -4.63
C ARG A 35 19.11 -2.23 -4.39
N LYS A 36 19.90 -2.83 -3.50
CA LYS A 36 19.76 -4.22 -3.05
C LYS A 36 18.56 -4.38 -2.10
N ASN A 37 18.07 -5.61 -2.00
CA ASN A 37 17.11 -5.96 -0.93
C ASN A 37 17.77 -5.70 0.43
N ARG A 38 17.03 -5.08 1.35
CA ARG A 38 17.49 -4.89 2.72
C ARG A 38 16.33 -4.87 3.71
N THR A 39 16.64 -5.07 4.96
CA THR A 39 15.70 -4.87 6.07
C THR A 39 15.97 -3.49 6.67
N ALA A 40 14.95 -2.65 6.76
CA ALA A 40 15.01 -1.39 7.47
C ALA A 40 14.53 -1.59 8.92
N ILE A 41 15.28 -1.05 9.87
CA ILE A 41 14.89 -1.03 11.28
C ILE A 41 14.38 0.37 11.59
N MET A 42 13.12 0.43 12.01
CA MET A 42 12.39 1.68 12.22
C MET A 42 12.16 1.93 13.71
N GLU A 43 12.52 3.10 14.19
CA GLU A 43 12.07 3.61 15.47
C GLU A 43 10.64 4.12 15.36
N VAL A 44 9.79 3.72 16.28
CA VAL A 44 8.38 4.11 16.32
C VAL A 44 8.14 5.05 17.51
N ARG A 45 7.53 6.20 17.23
CA ARG A 45 7.05 7.16 18.23
C ARG A 45 5.58 7.41 17.98
N PHE A 46 4.79 7.51 19.02
CA PHE A 46 3.37 7.86 18.90
C PHE A 46 2.94 8.73 20.08
N MET A 47 1.94 9.59 19.84
CA MET A 47 1.40 10.47 20.86
C MET A 47 0.07 11.10 20.40
N PRO A 48 -0.80 11.48 21.34
CA PRO A 48 -1.92 12.37 21.03
C PRO A 48 -1.40 13.76 20.66
N ILE A 49 -2.06 14.39 19.70
CA ILE A 49 -1.79 15.74 19.26
C ILE A 49 -3.11 16.47 18.98
N THR A 50 -3.11 17.78 19.16
CA THR A 50 -4.22 18.65 18.75
C THR A 50 -3.79 19.47 17.53
N ILE A 51 -4.50 19.36 16.43
CA ILE A 51 -4.26 20.13 15.21
C ILE A 51 -5.19 21.33 15.22
N HIS A 52 -4.63 22.52 15.04
CA HIS A 52 -5.40 23.76 14.90
C HIS A 52 -5.84 23.98 13.46
N ALA A 53 -7.05 24.48 13.28
CA ALA A 53 -7.55 24.88 11.97
C ALA A 53 -6.73 26.07 11.43
N PRO A 54 -6.52 26.17 10.12
CA PRO A 54 -5.95 27.37 9.53
C PRO A 54 -6.91 28.55 9.75
N HIS A 55 -6.36 29.74 9.99
CA HIS A 55 -7.12 30.96 10.28
C HIS A 55 -8.17 31.35 9.21
N SER A 56 -8.12 30.78 8.03
CA SER A 56 -9.05 31.06 6.92
C SER A 56 -10.34 30.22 6.93
N ASN A 57 -10.53 29.32 7.88
CA ASN A 57 -11.72 28.46 7.92
C ASN A 57 -12.83 29.12 8.75
N ALA A 58 -13.61 29.98 8.12
CA ALA A 58 -14.88 30.46 8.69
C ALA A 58 -15.89 29.29 8.77
N GLY A 59 -16.10 28.70 9.94
CA GLY A 59 -17.17 27.73 10.22
C GLY A 59 -16.76 26.29 10.51
N GLY A 60 -15.47 25.95 10.56
CA GLY A 60 -14.98 24.62 10.97
C GLY A 60 -14.65 24.53 12.47
N LYS A 61 -14.45 23.31 12.98
CA LYS A 61 -13.90 23.11 14.32
C LYS A 61 -12.52 23.75 14.40
N GLU A 62 -12.30 24.59 15.40
CA GLU A 62 -11.01 25.26 15.59
C GLU A 62 -9.87 24.32 15.94
N LYS A 63 -10.20 23.18 16.56
CA LYS A 63 -9.26 22.17 17.03
C LYS A 63 -9.72 20.76 16.68
N LEU A 64 -8.77 19.88 16.37
CA LEU A 64 -9.00 18.47 16.11
C LEU A 64 -7.99 17.63 16.88
N ASP A 65 -8.50 16.83 17.83
CA ASP A 65 -7.69 15.88 18.57
C ASP A 65 -7.52 14.59 17.78
N VAL A 66 -6.26 14.19 17.61
CA VAL A 66 -5.85 13.04 16.80
C VAL A 66 -4.60 12.41 17.38
N TYR A 67 -4.15 11.30 16.82
CA TYR A 67 -2.89 10.67 17.19
C TYR A 67 -1.89 10.81 16.05
N CYS A 68 -0.62 11.03 16.39
CA CYS A 68 0.49 11.00 15.46
C CYS A 68 1.32 9.75 15.69
N VAL A 69 1.66 9.05 14.60
CA VAL A 69 2.62 7.96 14.60
C VAL A 69 3.77 8.35 13.69
N GLN A 70 4.97 8.52 14.25
CA GLN A 70 6.20 8.70 13.48
C GLN A 70 6.93 7.37 13.39
N VAL A 71 7.38 7.06 12.19
CA VAL A 71 8.24 5.91 11.90
C VAL A 71 9.47 6.45 11.20
N LYS A 72 10.63 6.34 11.86
CA LYS A 72 11.89 6.86 11.33
C LYS A 72 12.94 5.75 11.33
N GLU A 73 13.62 5.60 10.19
CA GLU A 73 14.67 4.61 10.07
C GLU A 73 15.85 4.94 10.98
N ARG A 74 16.32 3.93 11.70
CA ARG A 74 17.47 4.04 12.61
C ARG A 74 18.73 4.29 11.82
N ALA A 75 19.54 5.25 12.23
CA ALA A 75 20.68 5.74 11.47
C ALA A 75 21.69 4.64 11.11
N ASP A 76 21.88 3.64 11.97
CA ASP A 76 22.78 2.52 11.75
C ASP A 76 22.28 1.47 10.76
N SER A 77 20.98 1.50 10.42
CA SER A 77 20.38 0.63 9.39
C SER A 77 20.32 1.27 8.00
N VAL A 78 20.64 2.56 7.89
CA VAL A 78 20.60 3.30 6.63
C VAL A 78 21.94 3.15 5.88
N PRO A 79 21.96 2.64 4.64
CA PRO A 79 23.17 2.64 3.83
C PRO A 79 23.68 4.06 3.58
N SER A 80 25.00 4.23 3.52
CA SER A 80 25.67 5.55 3.37
C SER A 80 25.25 6.35 2.13
N ALA A 81 24.69 5.69 1.12
CA ALA A 81 24.23 6.32 -0.13
C ALA A 81 22.70 6.54 -0.19
N GLU A 82 21.98 6.24 0.87
CA GLU A 82 20.52 6.37 0.92
C GLU A 82 20.10 7.37 1.99
N GLU A 83 18.95 8.01 1.79
CA GLU A 83 18.29 8.81 2.82
C GLU A 83 17.45 7.90 3.74
N PRO A 84 17.37 8.21 5.04
CA PRO A 84 16.55 7.46 5.97
C PRO A 84 15.07 7.58 5.62
N ILE A 85 14.37 6.48 5.74
CA ILE A 85 12.91 6.48 5.57
C ILE A 85 12.28 7.15 6.79
N GLU A 86 11.41 8.12 6.56
CA GLU A 86 10.62 8.74 7.62
C GLU A 86 9.17 8.88 7.16
N TRP A 87 8.25 8.39 7.99
CA TRP A 87 6.80 8.59 7.82
C TRP A 87 6.23 9.27 9.05
N ARG A 88 5.30 10.18 8.82
CA ARG A 88 4.50 10.83 9.85
C ARG A 88 3.04 10.64 9.52
N LEU A 89 2.38 9.79 10.27
CA LEU A 89 1.00 9.39 10.07
C LEU A 89 0.14 10.12 11.10
N VAL A 90 -1.00 10.62 10.67
CA VAL A 90 -2.02 11.20 11.53
C VAL A 90 -3.27 10.37 11.41
N THR A 91 -3.86 10.00 12.54
CA THR A 91 -5.03 9.11 12.59
C THR A 91 -6.00 9.57 13.68
N SER A 92 -7.29 9.37 13.43
CA SER A 92 -8.35 9.50 14.44
C SER A 92 -8.46 8.24 15.33
N HIS A 93 -7.81 7.14 14.96
CA HIS A 93 -7.76 5.95 15.80
C HIS A 93 -6.88 6.19 17.02
N GLU A 94 -7.32 5.69 18.16
CA GLU A 94 -6.55 5.75 19.40
C GLU A 94 -5.26 4.96 19.27
N VAL A 95 -4.12 5.56 19.65
CA VAL A 95 -2.79 4.94 19.63
C VAL A 95 -2.11 5.18 20.97
N THR A 96 -2.25 4.21 21.86
CA THR A 96 -1.69 4.24 23.24
C THR A 96 -0.57 3.23 23.45
N ASN A 97 -0.39 2.28 22.54
CA ASN A 97 0.63 1.25 22.61
C ASN A 97 1.26 0.95 21.24
N LEU A 98 2.39 0.22 21.27
CA LEU A 98 3.15 -0.10 20.06
C LEU A 98 2.33 -0.95 19.05
N THR A 99 1.49 -1.85 19.52
CA THR A 99 0.68 -2.71 18.64
C THR A 99 -0.27 -1.88 17.80
N GLN A 100 -0.94 -0.89 18.39
CA GLN A 100 -1.82 0.02 17.68
C GLN A 100 -1.04 0.93 16.70
N ALA A 101 0.16 1.39 17.11
CA ALA A 101 1.03 2.15 16.21
C ALA A 101 1.45 1.32 14.99
N VAL A 102 1.86 0.06 15.19
CA VAL A 102 2.21 -0.87 14.11
C VAL A 102 1.01 -1.12 13.20
N GLN A 103 -0.19 -1.25 13.75
CA GLN A 103 -1.40 -1.40 12.95
C GLN A 103 -1.63 -0.20 11.99
N CYS A 104 -1.40 1.02 12.48
CA CYS A 104 -1.47 2.23 11.64
C CYS A 104 -0.40 2.20 10.52
N ILE A 105 0.80 1.72 10.83
CA ILE A 105 1.88 1.56 9.85
C ILE A 105 1.48 0.55 8.76
N GLU A 106 0.90 -0.60 9.15
CA GLU A 106 0.44 -1.61 8.22
C GLU A 106 -0.68 -1.09 7.31
N TRP A 107 -1.64 -0.32 7.84
CA TRP A 107 -2.65 0.34 7.01
C TRP A 107 -2.04 1.33 6.02
N TYR A 108 -1.07 2.13 6.45
CA TYR A 108 -0.39 3.06 5.56
C TYR A 108 0.37 2.35 4.43
N LYS A 109 0.98 1.21 4.69
CA LYS A 109 1.62 0.39 3.66
C LYS A 109 0.63 -0.07 2.59
N CYS A 110 -0.63 -0.31 2.96
CA CYS A 110 -1.68 -0.66 2.01
C CYS A 110 -2.00 0.48 1.01
N ARG A 111 -1.63 1.75 1.31
CA ARG A 111 -1.78 2.87 0.38
C ARG A 111 -1.11 2.60 -0.98
N TRP A 112 0.01 1.89 -0.98
CA TRP A 112 0.72 1.53 -2.20
C TRP A 112 -0.11 0.68 -3.17
N LEU A 113 -1.07 -0.08 -2.66
CA LEU A 113 -1.97 -0.89 -3.48
C LEU A 113 -2.85 -0.04 -4.40
N ILE A 114 -3.25 1.14 -3.92
CA ILE A 114 -4.06 2.09 -4.71
C ILE A 114 -3.23 2.61 -5.89
N GLU A 115 -1.98 2.96 -5.66
CA GLU A 115 -1.06 3.39 -6.73
C GLU A 115 -0.83 2.27 -7.75
N GLU A 116 -0.67 1.04 -7.28
CA GLU A 116 -0.51 -0.11 -8.17
C GLU A 116 -1.79 -0.40 -8.98
N LEU A 117 -2.97 -0.25 -8.37
CA LEU A 117 -4.25 -0.37 -9.06
C LEU A 117 -4.37 0.67 -10.17
N PHE A 118 -4.10 1.94 -9.89
CA PHE A 118 -4.11 2.99 -10.91
C PHE A 118 -3.07 2.73 -12.01
N ARG A 119 -1.89 2.24 -11.66
CA ARG A 119 -0.87 1.87 -12.64
C ARG A 119 -1.37 0.77 -13.58
N VAL A 120 -2.06 -0.24 -13.06
CA VAL A 120 -2.63 -1.31 -13.90
C VAL A 120 -3.72 -0.77 -14.81
N THR A 121 -4.66 0.03 -14.30
CA THR A 121 -5.76 0.59 -15.10
C THR A 121 -5.28 1.55 -16.20
N LYS A 122 -4.10 2.16 -16.04
CA LYS A 122 -3.46 3.04 -17.03
C LYS A 122 -2.50 2.31 -17.98
N SER A 123 -2.19 1.03 -17.71
CA SER A 123 -1.23 0.26 -18.51
C SER A 123 -1.88 -0.38 -19.74
N LYS A 124 -1.01 -0.92 -20.62
CA LYS A 124 -1.43 -1.64 -21.84
C LYS A 124 -2.42 -2.76 -21.50
N GLY A 125 -3.59 -2.71 -22.14
CA GLY A 125 -4.70 -3.64 -21.93
C GLY A 125 -5.93 -2.99 -21.30
N PHE A 126 -5.76 -1.98 -20.47
CA PHE A 126 -6.88 -1.23 -19.90
C PHE A 126 -6.98 0.20 -20.46
N THR A 127 -5.89 0.95 -20.48
CA THR A 127 -5.75 2.32 -21.07
C THR A 127 -6.98 3.22 -20.87
N ILE A 128 -7.52 3.19 -19.63
CA ILE A 128 -8.80 3.84 -19.31
C ILE A 128 -8.82 5.34 -19.63
N GLU A 129 -7.64 5.99 -19.64
CA GLU A 129 -7.51 7.41 -19.96
C GLU A 129 -7.72 7.72 -21.45
N ASN A 130 -7.61 6.72 -22.32
CA ASN A 130 -7.74 6.90 -23.77
C ASN A 130 -9.17 6.61 -24.28
N VAL A 131 -10.06 6.21 -23.38
CA VAL A 131 -11.42 5.85 -23.73
C VAL A 131 -12.28 7.13 -23.82
N GLN A 132 -12.88 7.33 -24.98
CA GLN A 132 -13.87 8.37 -25.21
C GLN A 132 -15.22 7.73 -25.44
N LEU A 133 -16.14 7.92 -24.49
CA LEU A 133 -17.53 7.48 -24.59
C LEU A 133 -18.45 8.70 -24.60
N GLU A 134 -19.53 8.61 -25.37
CA GLU A 134 -20.44 9.72 -25.58
C GLU A 134 -21.27 10.06 -24.34
N ASP A 135 -21.51 9.08 -23.45
CA ASP A 135 -22.32 9.29 -22.25
C ASP A 135 -21.60 8.92 -20.94
N GLY A 136 -21.98 9.61 -19.86
CA GLY A 136 -21.40 9.41 -18.54
C GLY A 136 -21.74 8.07 -17.89
N GLU A 137 -22.89 7.47 -18.21
CA GLU A 137 -23.30 6.17 -17.63
C GLU A 137 -22.48 5.02 -18.24
N SER A 138 -22.22 5.03 -19.52
CA SER A 138 -21.32 4.08 -20.18
C SER A 138 -19.89 4.23 -19.64
N THR A 139 -19.44 5.45 -19.42
CA THR A 139 -18.15 5.73 -18.79
C THR A 139 -18.05 5.14 -17.40
N LYS A 140 -19.05 5.33 -16.53
CA LYS A 140 -19.09 4.74 -15.18
C LYS A 140 -19.02 3.21 -15.21
N LYS A 141 -19.83 2.58 -16.10
CA LYS A 141 -19.83 1.12 -16.27
C LYS A 141 -18.45 0.59 -16.69
N LEU A 142 -17.83 1.25 -17.66
CA LEU A 142 -16.48 0.87 -18.12
C LEU A 142 -15.44 1.01 -16.99
N ILE A 143 -15.47 2.12 -16.25
CA ILE A 143 -14.61 2.33 -15.10
C ILE A 143 -14.78 1.19 -14.10
N ALA A 144 -16.01 0.88 -13.71
CA ALA A 144 -16.30 -0.20 -12.76
C ALA A 144 -15.76 -1.56 -13.23
N LEU A 145 -16.00 -1.94 -14.49
CA LEU A 145 -15.50 -3.18 -15.08
C LEU A 145 -13.97 -3.21 -15.13
N THR A 146 -13.35 -2.10 -15.52
CA THR A 146 -11.88 -1.98 -15.57
C THR A 146 -11.26 -2.14 -14.19
N PHE A 147 -11.84 -1.52 -13.15
CA PHE A 147 -11.38 -1.67 -11.78
C PHE A 147 -11.53 -3.10 -11.28
N LEU A 148 -12.66 -3.76 -11.53
CA LEU A 148 -12.86 -5.17 -11.16
C LEU A 148 -11.82 -6.08 -11.82
N ALA A 149 -11.56 -5.90 -13.10
CA ALA A 149 -10.56 -6.68 -13.81
C ALA A 149 -9.14 -6.39 -13.29
N ALA A 150 -8.80 -5.12 -13.04
CA ALA A 150 -7.51 -4.73 -12.49
C ALA A 150 -7.29 -5.29 -11.07
N LEU A 151 -8.31 -5.30 -10.21
CA LEU A 151 -8.24 -5.92 -8.88
C LEU A 151 -7.96 -7.43 -8.97
N LYS A 152 -8.62 -8.15 -9.89
CA LYS A 152 -8.33 -9.59 -10.12
C LYS A 152 -6.88 -9.80 -10.59
N CYS A 153 -6.39 -8.98 -11.52
CA CYS A 153 -4.99 -9.04 -11.97
C CYS A 153 -4.00 -8.80 -10.82
N LEU A 154 -4.27 -7.80 -9.96
CA LEU A 154 -3.43 -7.51 -8.81
C LEU A 154 -3.46 -8.62 -7.76
N ALA A 155 -4.63 -9.21 -7.50
CA ALA A 155 -4.75 -10.32 -6.57
C ALA A 155 -3.96 -11.54 -7.05
N LEU A 156 -4.05 -11.89 -8.35
CA LEU A 156 -3.25 -12.95 -8.98
C LEU A 156 -1.75 -12.68 -8.87
N LYS A 157 -1.34 -11.46 -9.22
CA LYS A 157 0.07 -11.06 -9.13
C LYS A 157 0.58 -11.18 -7.71
N ARG A 158 -0.17 -10.71 -6.71
CA ARG A 158 0.24 -10.81 -5.30
C ARG A 158 0.36 -12.26 -4.83
N SER A 159 -0.58 -13.11 -5.17
CA SER A 159 -0.52 -14.54 -4.85
C SER A 159 0.75 -15.18 -5.45
N TYR A 160 1.09 -14.82 -6.67
CA TYR A 160 2.31 -15.28 -7.32
C TYR A 160 3.59 -14.74 -6.66
N ASP A 161 3.66 -13.41 -6.42
CA ASP A 161 4.84 -12.74 -5.87
C ASP A 161 5.14 -13.17 -4.42
N THR A 162 4.10 -13.45 -3.63
CA THR A 162 4.24 -13.87 -2.22
C THR A 162 4.43 -15.38 -2.07
N LYS A 163 4.42 -16.13 -3.18
CA LYS A 163 4.45 -17.61 -3.17
C LYS A 163 3.43 -18.22 -2.20
N ARG A 164 2.28 -17.59 -2.07
CA ARG A 164 1.18 -18.08 -1.24
C ARG A 164 0.51 -19.23 -1.96
N GLU A 165 0.99 -20.43 -1.71
CA GLU A 165 0.40 -21.68 -2.23
C GLU A 165 -0.94 -22.00 -1.55
N ASP A 166 -1.21 -21.33 -0.42
CA ASP A 166 -2.43 -21.46 0.39
C ASP A 166 -3.62 -20.64 -0.14
N VAL A 167 -3.42 -19.75 -1.10
CA VAL A 167 -4.50 -18.94 -1.67
C VAL A 167 -5.18 -19.68 -2.81
N SER A 168 -6.37 -20.20 -2.53
CA SER A 168 -7.18 -20.86 -3.56
C SER A 168 -7.56 -19.92 -4.72
N ALA A 169 -7.47 -20.42 -5.94
CA ALA A 169 -7.94 -19.70 -7.13
C ALA A 169 -9.43 -19.31 -7.05
N SER A 170 -10.22 -20.01 -6.24
CA SER A 170 -11.64 -19.71 -5.99
C SER A 170 -11.91 -18.36 -5.33
N ILE A 171 -10.91 -17.73 -4.69
CA ILE A 171 -11.04 -16.36 -4.17
C ILE A 171 -11.22 -15.34 -5.29
N ILE A 172 -10.68 -15.64 -6.49
CA ILE A 172 -10.64 -14.70 -7.61
C ILE A 172 -11.56 -15.15 -8.75
N PHE A 173 -11.66 -16.46 -8.95
CA PHE A 173 -12.39 -17.09 -10.03
C PHE A 173 -13.53 -17.96 -9.50
N THR A 174 -14.62 -18.03 -10.24
CA THR A 174 -15.65 -19.06 -10.02
C THR A 174 -15.14 -20.44 -10.43
N ASP A 175 -15.75 -21.51 -9.91
CA ASP A 175 -15.36 -22.89 -10.25
C ASP A 175 -15.35 -23.14 -11.77
N VAL A 176 -16.35 -22.62 -12.48
CA VAL A 176 -16.42 -22.69 -13.94
C VAL A 176 -15.21 -21.98 -14.59
N GLN A 177 -14.84 -20.81 -14.12
CA GLN A 177 -13.70 -20.06 -14.62
C GLN A 177 -12.38 -20.81 -14.34
N VAL A 178 -12.25 -21.46 -13.20
CA VAL A 178 -11.07 -22.29 -12.87
C VAL A 178 -10.94 -23.45 -13.86
N VAL A 179 -12.03 -24.16 -14.13
CA VAL A 179 -12.03 -25.26 -15.11
C VAL A 179 -11.65 -24.76 -16.52
N VAL A 180 -12.24 -23.64 -16.96
CA VAL A 180 -11.91 -23.04 -18.27
C VAL A 180 -10.42 -22.66 -18.34
N LEU A 181 -9.89 -22.04 -17.28
CA LEU A 181 -8.46 -21.68 -17.23
C LEU A 181 -7.55 -22.91 -17.27
N GLN A 182 -7.89 -23.99 -16.57
CA GLN A 182 -7.13 -25.24 -16.61
C GLN A 182 -7.10 -25.84 -18.03
N VAL A 183 -8.22 -25.82 -18.74
CA VAL A 183 -8.29 -26.28 -20.13
C VAL A 183 -7.45 -25.42 -21.05
N LEU A 184 -7.57 -24.09 -20.94
CA LEU A 184 -6.78 -23.14 -21.73
C LEU A 184 -5.28 -23.31 -21.48
N MET A 185 -4.86 -23.48 -20.22
CA MET A 185 -3.47 -23.73 -19.89
C MET A 185 -2.94 -25.01 -20.53
N LYS A 186 -3.70 -26.10 -20.50
CA LYS A 186 -3.32 -27.36 -21.19
C LYS A 186 -3.14 -27.12 -22.69
N MET A 187 -4.04 -26.39 -23.32
CA MET A 187 -3.96 -26.07 -24.75
C MET A 187 -2.74 -25.21 -25.12
N ILE A 188 -2.39 -24.24 -24.28
CA ILE A 188 -1.24 -23.36 -24.48
C ILE A 188 0.07 -24.12 -24.25
N HIS A 189 0.17 -24.92 -23.20
CA HIS A 189 1.36 -25.70 -22.88
C HIS A 189 1.61 -26.81 -23.87
N SER A 190 0.56 -27.42 -24.48
CA SER A 190 0.72 -28.39 -25.53
C SER A 190 1.33 -27.84 -26.84
N LYS A 191 1.26 -26.51 -27.02
CA LYS A 191 1.83 -25.79 -28.17
C LYS A 191 3.20 -25.14 -27.90
N SER A 192 3.71 -25.17 -26.67
CA SER A 192 4.99 -24.55 -26.31
C SER A 192 6.03 -25.59 -25.89
N PRO A 193 7.16 -25.77 -26.61
CA PRO A 193 8.18 -26.77 -26.30
C PRO A 193 9.04 -26.46 -25.07
N ARG A 194 8.81 -25.37 -24.33
CA ARG A 194 9.65 -24.94 -23.23
C ARG A 194 8.87 -24.43 -22.02
N ALA A 195 8.44 -25.34 -21.17
CA ALA A 195 8.22 -25.05 -19.77
C ALA A 195 9.02 -26.04 -18.93
N LYS A 196 10.26 -25.67 -18.57
CA LYS A 196 11.14 -26.44 -17.68
C LYS A 196 10.87 -26.18 -16.19
N ASP A 197 9.73 -25.64 -15.80
CA ASP A 197 9.44 -25.39 -14.40
C ASP A 197 8.05 -25.95 -14.07
N GLY A 198 8.06 -27.15 -13.42
CA GLY A 198 6.88 -27.96 -13.12
C GLY A 198 5.97 -27.38 -12.01
N ARG A 199 5.75 -26.08 -11.96
CA ARG A 199 4.84 -25.44 -11.02
C ARG A 199 3.46 -25.31 -11.63
N ASN A 200 2.55 -26.11 -11.13
CA ASN A 200 1.13 -25.97 -11.42
C ASN A 200 0.50 -25.05 -10.33
N PRO A 201 0.12 -23.80 -10.65
CA PRO A 201 -0.49 -22.88 -9.68
C PRO A 201 -1.93 -23.29 -9.28
N PHE A 202 -2.46 -24.38 -9.82
CA PHE A 202 -3.83 -24.86 -9.60
C PHE A 202 -3.86 -26.31 -9.02
N LYS A 203 -2.87 -26.68 -8.20
CA LYS A 203 -3.00 -27.89 -7.39
C LYS A 203 -4.00 -27.61 -6.26
N GLU A 204 -4.99 -28.51 -6.17
CA GLU A 204 -5.96 -28.62 -5.09
C GLU A 204 -5.29 -28.86 -3.72
#